data_452155bd44d3afd062e05c84c2b4f197
#
_entry.id   452155bd44d3afd062e05c84c2b4f197
#
_cell.length_a   1.000
_cell.length_b   1.000
_cell.length_c   1.000
_cell.angle_alpha   90.00
_cell.angle_beta   90.00
_cell.angle_gamma   90.00
#
_symmetry.space_group_name_H-M   'P 1'
#
loop_
_entity.id
_entity.type
_entity.pdbx_description
1 polymer ?
#
loop_
_entity_poly.entity_id
_entity_poly.type
_entity_poly.pdbx_seq_one_letter_code
_entity_poly.pdbx_strand_id
1 'polypeptide(L)'
;MKKIQLSLLFVVCTVALGLQSCNNGKTYAEMKEEEADAIEHFKSKLTDSIGATFISENQFIAQDSMTKANEFVLFDESGVYMNISYKGDGDKVLEDGDHDMLTRFMEIAIQSRDNMFSAGDTLAGNLRMNSYPSSENFKVTISGNSYSGSFQERNSIMYQTYSSTAVPSGWLLPLRFLKVGRTTDSKKIARVRLIVPHSEGSSLAMQYVYPCYYEITYSLAK
;
A
#
# COMPACT_ATOMS: atom_id res chain seq x y z
N MET A 1 -28.96 -34.68 -49.28
CA MET A 1 -29.05 -34.96 -47.86
C MET A 1 -27.66 -35.15 -47.19
N LYS A 2 -26.74 -35.97 -47.76
CA LYS A 2 -25.37 -36.16 -47.14
C LYS A 2 -24.51 -34.91 -47.03
N LYS A 3 -24.59 -33.96 -47.98
CA LYS A 3 -23.80 -32.70 -47.94
C LYS A 3 -24.28 -31.73 -46.87
N ILE A 4 -25.59 -31.70 -46.58
CA ILE A 4 -26.15 -30.84 -45.53
C ILE A 4 -25.78 -31.37 -44.15
N GLN A 5 -25.77 -32.67 -43.96
CA GLN A 5 -25.34 -33.29 -42.68
C GLN A 5 -23.86 -33.08 -42.41
N LEU A 6 -22.99 -33.09 -43.43
CA LEU A 6 -21.58 -32.84 -43.28
C LEU A 6 -21.29 -31.37 -42.91
N SER A 7 -22.05 -30.43 -43.51
CA SER A 7 -21.94 -28.99 -43.19
C SER A 7 -22.43 -28.67 -41.77
N LEU A 8 -23.49 -29.35 -41.31
CA LEU A 8 -23.99 -29.16 -39.93
C LEU A 8 -23.02 -29.69 -38.90
N LEU A 9 -22.35 -30.83 -39.20
CA LEU A 9 -21.33 -31.41 -38.31
C LEU A 9 -20.10 -30.47 -38.18
N PHE A 10 -19.70 -29.79 -39.27
CA PHE A 10 -18.57 -28.87 -39.27
C PHE A 10 -18.88 -27.60 -38.46
N VAL A 11 -20.12 -27.07 -38.53
CA VAL A 11 -20.55 -25.90 -37.75
C VAL A 11 -20.63 -26.24 -36.24
N VAL A 12 -21.12 -27.44 -35.90
CA VAL A 12 -21.16 -27.86 -34.49
C VAL A 12 -19.75 -28.06 -33.89
N CYS A 13 -18.80 -28.60 -34.66
CA CYS A 13 -17.40 -28.73 -34.23
C CYS A 13 -16.69 -27.38 -34.06
N THR A 14 -16.98 -26.38 -34.91
CA THR A 14 -16.37 -25.04 -34.78
C THR A 14 -16.91 -24.27 -33.60
N VAL A 15 -18.19 -24.44 -33.24
CA VAL A 15 -18.78 -23.84 -32.02
C VAL A 15 -18.24 -24.51 -30.76
N ALA A 16 -18.00 -25.83 -30.76
CA ALA A 16 -17.42 -26.53 -29.60
C ALA A 16 -15.95 -26.17 -29.33
N LEU A 17 -15.17 -25.79 -30.35
CA LEU A 17 -13.77 -25.34 -30.19
C LEU A 17 -13.66 -23.88 -29.74
N GLY A 18 -14.71 -23.06 -29.91
CA GLY A 18 -14.73 -21.65 -29.47
C GLY A 18 -14.99 -21.47 -27.97
N LEU A 19 -15.42 -22.50 -27.24
CA LEU A 19 -15.74 -22.42 -25.81
C LEU A 19 -14.59 -22.89 -24.89
N GLN A 20 -13.44 -23.27 -25.43
CA GLN A 20 -12.25 -23.66 -24.65
C GLN A 20 -11.23 -22.53 -24.51
N SER A 21 -11.64 -21.27 -24.62
CA SER A 21 -10.84 -20.16 -24.09
C SER A 21 -11.06 -20.07 -22.58
N CYS A 22 -10.75 -21.12 -21.85
CA CYS A 22 -10.52 -21.01 -20.42
C CYS A 22 -9.22 -20.23 -20.26
N ASN A 23 -9.35 -18.92 -20.08
CA ASN A 23 -8.29 -18.09 -19.52
C ASN A 23 -8.06 -18.62 -18.10
N ASN A 24 -7.02 -19.43 -17.87
CA ASN A 24 -6.66 -20.00 -16.57
C ASN A 24 -6.15 -18.93 -15.58
N GLY A 25 -6.42 -17.68 -15.84
CA GLY A 25 -6.10 -16.55 -14.97
C GLY A 25 -7.28 -16.21 -14.05
N LYS A 26 -6.99 -15.88 -12.80
CA LYS A 26 -7.98 -15.37 -11.85
C LYS A 26 -8.60 -14.07 -12.39
N THR A 27 -9.89 -13.90 -12.20
CA THR A 27 -10.59 -12.65 -12.48
C THR A 27 -10.19 -11.58 -11.45
N TYR A 28 -10.37 -10.32 -11.79
CA TYR A 28 -10.13 -9.21 -10.86
C TYR A 28 -10.97 -9.34 -9.57
N ALA A 29 -12.22 -9.82 -9.67
CA ALA A 29 -13.10 -10.03 -8.53
C ALA A 29 -12.53 -11.11 -7.57
N GLU A 30 -12.08 -12.24 -8.11
CA GLU A 30 -11.43 -13.30 -7.32
C GLU A 30 -10.14 -12.80 -6.66
N MET A 31 -9.32 -12.01 -7.37
CA MET A 31 -8.11 -11.42 -6.79
C MET A 31 -8.41 -10.45 -5.65
N LYS A 32 -9.50 -9.68 -5.73
CA LYS A 32 -9.95 -8.78 -4.65
C LYS A 32 -10.48 -9.55 -3.44
N GLU A 33 -11.17 -10.65 -3.65
CA GLU A 33 -11.62 -11.52 -2.55
C GLU A 33 -10.42 -12.12 -1.82
N GLU A 34 -9.44 -12.64 -2.55
CA GLU A 34 -8.18 -13.15 -1.98
C GLU A 34 -7.40 -12.06 -1.22
N GLU A 35 -7.40 -10.82 -1.72
CA GLU A 35 -6.79 -9.69 -1.02
C GLU A 35 -7.49 -9.41 0.31
N ALA A 36 -8.82 -9.38 0.32
CA ALA A 36 -9.59 -9.15 1.54
C ALA A 36 -9.31 -10.26 2.57
N ASP A 37 -9.30 -11.51 2.16
CA ASP A 37 -8.96 -12.65 3.03
C ASP A 37 -7.53 -12.55 3.57
N ALA A 38 -6.57 -12.13 2.73
CA ALA A 38 -5.18 -11.96 3.14
C ALA A 38 -5.03 -10.85 4.18
N ILE A 39 -5.75 -9.73 4.01
CA ILE A 39 -5.78 -8.63 5.00
C ILE A 39 -6.37 -9.12 6.32
N GLU A 40 -7.49 -9.82 6.31
CA GLU A 40 -8.11 -10.35 7.54
C GLU A 40 -7.20 -11.36 8.25
N HIS A 41 -6.56 -12.26 7.51
CA HIS A 41 -5.58 -13.20 8.06
C HIS A 41 -4.37 -12.46 8.69
N PHE A 42 -3.87 -11.42 8.02
CA PHE A 42 -2.76 -10.62 8.55
C PHE A 42 -3.17 -9.86 9.82
N LYS A 43 -4.37 -9.31 9.89
CA LYS A 43 -4.93 -8.67 11.08
C LYS A 43 -5.01 -9.65 12.26
N SER A 44 -5.49 -10.89 12.00
CA SER A 44 -5.50 -11.95 13.01
C SER A 44 -4.09 -12.24 13.54
N LYS A 45 -3.10 -12.37 12.66
CA LYS A 45 -1.69 -12.56 13.06
C LYS A 45 -1.16 -11.39 13.91
N LEU A 46 -1.52 -10.15 13.58
CA LEU A 46 -1.13 -8.99 14.39
C LEU A 46 -1.83 -9.02 15.75
N THR A 47 -3.09 -9.43 15.82
CA THR A 47 -3.81 -9.59 17.09
C THR A 47 -3.11 -10.63 17.97
N ASP A 48 -2.77 -11.78 17.41
CA ASP A 48 -2.13 -12.89 18.15
C ASP A 48 -0.70 -12.55 18.59
N SER A 49 0.06 -11.83 17.77
CA SER A 49 1.49 -11.58 18.00
C SER A 49 1.79 -10.36 18.85
N ILE A 50 1.02 -9.27 18.68
CA ILE A 50 1.27 -7.99 19.37
C ILE A 50 0.05 -7.44 20.09
N GLY A 51 -1.08 -8.16 20.14
CA GLY A 51 -2.33 -7.69 20.73
C GLY A 51 -2.94 -6.53 19.94
N ALA A 52 -2.86 -6.56 18.60
CA ALA A 52 -3.41 -5.49 17.76
C ALA A 52 -4.92 -5.38 17.91
N THR A 53 -5.42 -4.14 17.96
CA THR A 53 -6.84 -3.81 17.96
C THR A 53 -7.17 -2.91 16.77
N PHE A 54 -8.40 -2.97 16.30
CA PHE A 54 -8.85 -2.23 15.12
C PHE A 54 -10.04 -1.35 15.50
N ILE A 55 -9.97 -0.06 15.14
CA ILE A 55 -10.96 0.96 15.49
C ILE A 55 -11.49 1.66 14.24
N SER A 56 -12.66 2.30 14.36
CA SER A 56 -13.24 3.14 13.33
C SER A 56 -12.61 4.54 13.30
N GLU A 57 -12.80 5.28 12.18
CA GLU A 57 -12.43 6.69 12.09
C GLU A 57 -13.06 7.56 13.17
N ASN A 58 -14.33 7.32 13.53
CA ASN A 58 -15.00 8.07 14.59
C ASN A 58 -14.32 7.90 15.95
N GLN A 59 -13.89 6.68 16.28
CA GLN A 59 -13.13 6.42 17.50
C GLN A 59 -11.75 7.09 17.47
N PHE A 60 -11.07 7.05 16.31
CA PHE A 60 -9.79 7.71 16.10
C PHE A 60 -9.90 9.23 16.28
N ILE A 61 -10.91 9.87 15.70
CA ILE A 61 -11.16 11.31 15.84
C ILE A 61 -11.44 11.64 17.32
N ALA A 62 -12.23 10.82 18.01
CA ALA A 62 -12.53 11.00 19.45
C ALA A 62 -11.28 10.87 20.35
N GLN A 63 -10.18 10.31 19.83
CA GLN A 63 -8.88 10.16 20.49
C GLN A 63 -7.87 11.22 20.03
N ASP A 64 -8.29 12.41 19.62
CA ASP A 64 -7.43 13.48 19.09
C ASP A 64 -6.60 13.02 17.88
N SER A 65 -7.16 12.17 17.05
CA SER A 65 -6.48 11.58 15.88
C SER A 65 -5.12 10.97 16.23
N MET A 66 -5.12 10.15 17.29
CA MET A 66 -3.96 9.37 17.73
C MET A 66 -4.39 7.94 18.04
N THR A 67 -3.55 6.98 17.67
CA THR A 67 -3.77 5.57 18.01
C THR A 67 -2.96 5.17 19.24
N LYS A 68 -3.44 4.16 19.97
CA LYS A 68 -2.62 3.50 21.01
C LYS A 68 -1.53 2.63 20.37
N ALA A 69 -0.63 2.09 21.16
CA ALA A 69 0.59 1.42 20.68
C ALA A 69 0.35 0.35 19.60
N ASN A 70 -0.68 -0.48 19.74
CA ASN A 70 -1.02 -1.55 18.78
C ASN A 70 -2.44 -1.40 18.22
N GLU A 71 -2.96 -0.19 18.19
CA GLU A 71 -4.29 0.13 17.68
C GLU A 71 -4.17 0.65 16.25
N PHE A 72 -4.97 0.09 15.34
CA PHE A 72 -5.04 0.48 13.94
C PHE A 72 -6.42 1.05 13.64
N VAL A 73 -6.48 2.24 13.06
CA VAL A 73 -7.70 2.83 12.53
C VAL A 73 -7.93 2.40 11.09
N LEU A 74 -9.15 1.96 10.76
CA LEU A 74 -9.59 1.74 9.38
C LEU A 74 -10.14 3.06 8.81
N PHE A 75 -9.63 3.45 7.66
CA PHE A 75 -10.19 4.51 6.83
C PHE A 75 -11.09 3.87 5.77
N ASP A 76 -12.41 3.96 5.97
CA ASP A 76 -13.40 3.22 5.18
C ASP A 76 -13.36 3.55 3.68
N GLU A 77 -13.06 4.80 3.32
CA GLU A 77 -12.99 5.25 1.92
C GLU A 77 -11.85 4.59 1.14
N SER A 78 -10.68 4.43 1.77
CA SER A 78 -9.46 3.89 1.13
C SER A 78 -9.21 2.42 1.45
N GLY A 79 -9.81 1.88 2.52
CA GLY A 79 -9.51 0.56 3.05
C GLY A 79 -8.14 0.45 3.75
N VAL A 80 -7.44 1.57 3.95
CA VAL A 80 -6.15 1.62 4.63
C VAL A 80 -6.34 1.50 6.14
N TYR A 81 -5.54 0.62 6.78
CA TYR A 81 -5.42 0.61 8.23
C TYR A 81 -4.14 1.34 8.64
N MET A 82 -4.22 2.24 9.61
CA MET A 82 -3.09 3.03 10.08
C MET A 82 -2.93 2.95 11.60
N ASN A 83 -1.68 2.70 12.03
CA ASN A 83 -1.24 2.95 13.40
C ASN A 83 -0.23 4.10 13.40
N ILE A 84 -0.46 5.12 14.22
CA ILE A 84 0.50 6.20 14.45
C ILE A 84 1.34 5.83 15.67
N SER A 85 2.56 5.36 15.44
CA SER A 85 3.50 5.02 16.51
C SER A 85 4.12 6.28 17.14
N TYR A 86 4.30 7.33 16.36
CA TYR A 86 4.72 8.66 16.82
C TYR A 86 4.27 9.74 15.82
N LYS A 87 3.61 10.77 16.30
CA LYS A 87 2.98 11.82 15.47
C LYS A 87 4.00 12.78 14.83
N GLY A 88 5.21 12.82 15.36
CA GLY A 88 6.25 13.78 14.99
C GLY A 88 6.35 14.95 15.96
N ASP A 89 7.38 15.78 15.77
CA ASP A 89 7.76 16.89 16.67
C ASP A 89 7.61 18.26 15.97
N GLY A 90 6.88 18.32 14.86
CA GLY A 90 6.50 19.58 14.20
C GLY A 90 5.39 20.30 14.97
N ASP A 91 5.29 21.60 14.75
CA ASP A 91 4.28 22.43 15.45
C ASP A 91 2.85 22.10 15.01
N LYS A 92 2.67 21.80 13.73
CA LYS A 92 1.36 21.55 13.11
C LYS A 92 1.45 20.49 12.00
N VAL A 93 0.31 20.05 11.50
CA VAL A 93 0.23 19.27 10.25
C VAL A 93 0.68 20.12 9.06
N LEU A 94 1.08 19.48 7.97
CA LEU A 94 1.51 20.19 6.76
C LEU A 94 0.33 20.99 6.18
N GLU A 95 0.62 22.22 5.75
CA GLU A 95 -0.34 23.11 5.09
C GLU A 95 -0.31 22.93 3.57
N ASP A 96 -1.22 23.60 2.88
CA ASP A 96 -1.25 23.64 1.41
C ASP A 96 0.09 24.10 0.85
N GLY A 97 0.53 23.46 -0.23
CA GLY A 97 1.77 23.74 -0.92
C GLY A 97 2.62 22.48 -1.19
N ASP A 98 3.84 22.73 -1.63
CA ASP A 98 4.83 21.70 -1.92
C ASP A 98 5.75 21.48 -0.73
N HIS A 99 5.98 20.21 -0.38
CA HIS A 99 6.88 19.81 0.70
C HIS A 99 7.82 18.70 0.24
N ASP A 100 9.11 18.90 0.46
CA ASP A 100 10.11 17.85 0.21
C ASP A 100 10.23 16.97 1.45
N MET A 101 9.93 15.67 1.26
CA MET A 101 9.86 14.67 2.31
C MET A 101 11.07 13.75 2.28
N LEU A 102 11.55 13.43 3.48
CA LEU A 102 12.50 12.35 3.70
C LEU A 102 11.82 11.22 4.44
N THR A 103 11.94 10.00 3.92
CA THR A 103 11.33 8.83 4.54
C THR A 103 12.28 7.65 4.60
N ARG A 104 12.11 6.83 5.62
CA ARG A 104 12.62 5.45 5.65
C ARG A 104 11.44 4.54 5.78
N PHE A 105 11.48 3.45 5.05
CA PHE A 105 10.36 2.54 4.97
C PHE A 105 10.79 1.08 4.85
N MET A 106 9.85 0.20 5.13
CA MET A 106 9.90 -1.22 4.82
C MET A 106 8.54 -1.61 4.28
N GLU A 107 8.53 -2.25 3.13
CA GLU A 107 7.37 -2.80 2.46
C GLU A 107 7.40 -4.33 2.53
N ILE A 108 6.35 -4.92 3.08
CA ILE A 108 6.22 -6.38 3.26
C ILE A 108 4.97 -6.85 2.55
N ALA A 109 5.11 -7.89 1.72
CA ALA A 109 3.98 -8.57 1.10
C ALA A 109 3.09 -9.24 2.15
N ILE A 110 1.79 -8.92 2.17
CA ILE A 110 0.82 -9.62 3.04
C ILE A 110 0.35 -10.93 2.40
N GLN A 111 0.33 -10.97 1.06
CA GLN A 111 -0.14 -12.08 0.25
C GLN A 111 0.96 -12.55 -0.69
N SER A 112 1.00 -13.86 -1.00
CA SER A 112 1.89 -14.39 -2.03
C SER A 112 1.34 -14.11 -3.44
N ARG A 113 2.25 -13.94 -4.41
CA ARG A 113 1.94 -13.92 -5.85
C ARG A 113 2.85 -14.89 -6.57
N ASP A 114 2.25 -15.79 -7.34
CA ASP A 114 2.96 -16.87 -8.05
C ASP A 114 4.10 -16.31 -8.91
N ASN A 115 5.27 -16.92 -8.80
CA ASN A 115 6.50 -16.55 -9.51
C ASN A 115 7.02 -15.11 -9.23
N MET A 116 6.52 -14.42 -8.21
CA MET A 116 6.96 -13.08 -7.84
C MET A 116 7.55 -13.03 -6.43
N PHE A 117 6.75 -13.35 -5.41
CA PHE A 117 7.14 -13.27 -4.00
C PHE A 117 6.19 -14.08 -3.12
N SER A 118 6.62 -14.35 -1.88
CA SER A 118 5.82 -15.00 -0.83
C SER A 118 5.31 -13.99 0.19
N ALA A 119 4.19 -14.33 0.86
CA ALA A 119 3.73 -13.55 2.00
C ALA A 119 4.81 -13.50 3.10
N GLY A 120 5.11 -12.29 3.58
CA GLY A 120 6.19 -12.03 4.54
C GLY A 120 7.50 -11.56 3.90
N ASP A 121 7.66 -11.64 2.58
CA ASP A 121 8.85 -11.12 1.91
C ASP A 121 8.89 -9.60 1.99
N THR A 122 10.09 -9.06 2.19
CA THR A 122 10.35 -7.62 2.06
C THR A 122 10.54 -7.30 0.58
N LEU A 123 9.62 -6.52 0.02
CA LEU A 123 9.62 -6.15 -1.41
C LEU A 123 10.55 -4.97 -1.69
N ALA A 124 10.53 -3.98 -0.82
CA ALA A 124 11.36 -2.78 -0.92
C ALA A 124 11.61 -2.17 0.47
N GLY A 125 12.69 -1.40 0.63
CA GLY A 125 12.89 -0.64 1.87
C GLY A 125 14.31 -0.29 2.20
N ASN A 126 14.44 0.67 3.12
CA ASN A 126 15.71 1.15 3.68
C ASN A 126 15.67 1.33 5.20
N LEU A 127 14.57 0.91 5.84
CA LEU A 127 14.36 1.13 7.28
C LEU A 127 15.38 0.40 8.16
N ARG A 128 15.79 -0.80 7.75
CA ARG A 128 16.69 -1.69 8.50
C ARG A 128 18.06 -1.90 7.83
N MET A 129 18.32 -1.22 6.72
CA MET A 129 19.57 -1.39 5.97
C MET A 129 20.63 -0.38 6.43
N ASN A 130 21.62 -0.84 7.19
CA ASN A 130 22.83 -0.05 7.48
C ASN A 130 23.62 0.31 6.20
N SER A 131 23.39 -0.41 5.10
CA SER A 131 24.04 -0.23 3.80
C SER A 131 23.36 0.83 2.91
N TYR A 132 22.16 1.30 3.26
CA TYR A 132 21.48 2.40 2.56
C TYR A 132 21.49 3.66 3.43
N PRO A 133 22.54 4.50 3.33
CA PRO A 133 22.65 5.72 4.13
C PRO A 133 21.59 6.75 3.77
N SER A 134 21.05 6.69 2.54
CA SER A 134 20.10 7.68 2.02
C SER A 134 18.66 7.39 2.45
N SER A 135 17.93 8.45 2.82
CA SER A 135 16.47 8.41 2.91
C SER A 135 15.86 8.29 1.53
N GLU A 136 14.68 7.72 1.44
CA GLU A 136 13.82 7.84 0.27
C GLU A 136 13.28 9.27 0.21
N ASN A 137 13.37 9.92 -0.94
CA ASN A 137 12.98 11.32 -1.11
C ASN A 137 11.79 11.42 -2.06
N PHE A 138 10.78 12.14 -1.64
CA PHE A 138 9.64 12.45 -2.51
C PHE A 138 9.11 13.87 -2.22
N LYS A 139 8.51 14.46 -3.23
CA LYS A 139 7.76 15.71 -3.07
C LYS A 139 6.29 15.35 -2.85
N VAL A 140 5.65 16.00 -1.88
CA VAL A 140 4.20 15.98 -1.73
C VAL A 140 3.64 17.37 -2.05
N THR A 141 2.57 17.41 -2.82
CA THR A 141 1.77 18.62 -3.08
C THR A 141 0.44 18.47 -2.38
N ILE A 142 0.09 19.44 -1.54
CA ILE A 142 -1.16 19.49 -0.78
C ILE A 142 -2.00 20.66 -1.31
N SER A 143 -3.28 20.38 -1.60
CA SER A 143 -4.26 21.39 -1.99
C SER A 143 -5.61 21.04 -1.38
N GLY A 144 -5.96 21.69 -0.29
CA GLY A 144 -7.12 21.33 0.54
C GLY A 144 -7.05 19.89 1.03
N ASN A 145 -8.00 19.07 0.62
CA ASN A 145 -8.04 17.65 0.98
C ASN A 145 -7.30 16.73 0.00
N SER A 146 -6.73 17.28 -1.08
CA SER A 146 -6.01 16.51 -2.09
C SER A 146 -4.52 16.43 -1.77
N TYR A 147 -3.99 15.21 -1.78
CA TYR A 147 -2.58 14.91 -1.57
C TYR A 147 -2.06 14.14 -2.77
N SER A 148 -1.01 14.62 -3.39
CA SER A 148 -0.29 13.91 -4.46
C SER A 148 1.20 13.87 -4.16
N GLY A 149 1.90 12.85 -4.64
CA GLY A 149 3.32 12.70 -4.35
C GLY A 149 4.11 12.16 -5.54
N SER A 150 5.38 12.58 -5.64
CA SER A 150 6.29 12.12 -6.69
C SER A 150 7.67 11.83 -6.13
N PHE A 151 8.17 10.60 -6.35
CA PHE A 151 9.54 10.20 -6.04
C PHE A 151 10.55 10.86 -6.97
N GLN A 152 11.77 11.06 -6.47
CA GLN A 152 12.90 11.53 -7.27
C GLN A 152 13.59 10.33 -7.93
N GLU A 153 13.48 10.19 -9.26
CA GLU A 153 13.86 9.00 -10.03
C GLU A 153 15.26 8.44 -9.71
N ARG A 154 16.29 9.29 -9.67
CA ARG A 154 17.69 8.82 -9.63
C ARG A 154 18.08 8.08 -8.35
N ASN A 155 17.48 8.41 -7.22
CA ASN A 155 17.88 7.91 -5.91
C ASN A 155 16.72 7.20 -5.17
N SER A 156 15.60 7.00 -5.83
CA SER A 156 14.41 6.37 -5.24
C SER A 156 14.48 4.85 -5.37
N ILE A 157 14.41 4.16 -4.23
CA ILE A 157 14.25 2.70 -4.17
C ILE A 157 12.91 2.31 -4.79
N MET A 158 11.84 3.06 -4.48
CA MET A 158 10.50 2.81 -5.01
C MET A 158 10.47 2.94 -6.54
N TYR A 159 11.11 3.99 -7.09
CA TYR A 159 11.23 4.13 -8.55
C TYR A 159 12.03 2.97 -9.18
N GLN A 160 13.15 2.60 -8.58
CA GLN A 160 13.99 1.49 -9.08
C GLN A 160 13.25 0.15 -9.03
N THR A 161 12.42 -0.05 -8.00
CA THR A 161 11.66 -1.30 -7.82
C THR A 161 10.43 -1.36 -8.74
N TYR A 162 9.70 -0.25 -8.88
CA TYR A 162 8.38 -0.23 -9.50
C TYR A 162 8.30 0.55 -10.82
N SER A 163 9.38 1.19 -11.26
CA SER A 163 9.44 2.01 -12.48
C SER A 163 8.35 3.08 -12.54
N SER A 164 7.96 3.61 -11.38
CA SER A 164 6.92 4.62 -11.22
C SER A 164 7.36 5.72 -10.26
N THR A 165 7.15 6.97 -10.66
CA THR A 165 7.39 8.13 -9.78
C THR A 165 6.23 8.39 -8.83
N ALA A 166 5.07 7.81 -9.06
CA ALA A 166 3.90 8.02 -8.20
C ALA A 166 4.13 7.46 -6.80
N VAL A 167 3.94 8.29 -5.78
CA VAL A 167 3.92 7.85 -4.38
C VAL A 167 2.58 7.16 -4.12
N PRO A 168 2.56 5.95 -3.52
CA PRO A 168 1.33 5.29 -3.15
C PRO A 168 0.43 6.21 -2.32
N SER A 169 -0.86 6.29 -2.63
CA SER A 169 -1.82 7.14 -1.90
C SER A 169 -1.92 6.73 -0.42
N GLY A 170 -1.76 5.44 -0.12
CA GLY A 170 -1.67 4.94 1.25
C GLY A 170 -0.52 5.57 2.06
N TRP A 171 0.59 5.99 1.42
CA TRP A 171 1.68 6.70 2.09
C TRP A 171 1.36 8.18 2.36
N LEU A 172 0.45 8.76 1.59
CA LEU A 172 0.06 10.17 1.72
C LEU A 172 -1.01 10.38 2.79
N LEU A 173 -1.85 9.37 3.05
CA LEU A 173 -2.91 9.41 4.05
C LEU A 173 -2.43 9.85 5.45
N PRO A 174 -1.32 9.32 6.01
CA PRO A 174 -0.84 9.72 7.33
C PRO A 174 -0.52 11.20 7.47
N LEU A 175 -0.10 11.86 6.38
CA LEU A 175 0.30 13.28 6.39
C LEU A 175 -0.83 14.22 6.80
N ARG A 176 -2.09 13.78 6.73
CA ARG A 176 -3.26 14.51 7.23
C ARG A 176 -3.28 14.65 8.75
N PHE A 177 -2.52 13.80 9.47
CA PHE A 177 -2.58 13.69 10.93
C PHE A 177 -1.22 13.88 11.60
N LEU A 178 -0.13 13.73 10.85
CA LEU A 178 1.23 13.79 11.38
C LEU A 178 1.71 15.24 11.50
N LYS A 179 2.46 15.52 12.55
CA LYS A 179 3.20 16.77 12.75
C LYS A 179 4.64 16.58 12.30
N VAL A 180 4.84 16.57 10.99
CA VAL A 180 6.15 16.29 10.40
C VAL A 180 7.05 17.51 10.56
N GLY A 181 8.21 17.31 11.20
CA GLY A 181 9.20 18.35 11.44
C GLY A 181 10.54 18.07 10.76
N ARG A 182 11.44 19.06 10.82
CA ARG A 182 12.85 18.92 10.43
C ARG A 182 13.64 18.49 11.66
N THR A 183 13.98 17.21 11.75
CA THR A 183 14.73 16.68 12.88
C THR A 183 15.75 15.64 12.45
N THR A 184 16.89 15.60 13.14
CA THR A 184 17.89 14.54 13.02
C THR A 184 17.81 13.54 14.17
N ASP A 185 17.01 13.82 15.18
CA ASP A 185 16.74 12.89 16.28
C ASP A 185 15.74 11.82 15.84
N SER A 186 16.23 10.60 15.74
CA SER A 186 15.40 9.46 15.28
C SER A 186 14.18 9.19 16.17
N LYS A 187 14.20 9.64 17.43
CA LYS A 187 13.07 9.50 18.36
C LYS A 187 11.94 10.51 18.09
N LYS A 188 12.26 11.58 17.36
CA LYS A 188 11.36 12.70 17.04
C LYS A 188 10.83 12.66 15.61
N ILE A 189 11.22 11.65 14.84
CA ILE A 189 10.73 11.43 13.48
C ILE A 189 9.35 10.79 13.53
N ALA A 190 8.38 11.37 12.82
CA ALA A 190 7.04 10.80 12.71
C ALA A 190 7.09 9.37 12.16
N ARG A 191 6.30 8.46 12.74
CA ARG A 191 6.33 7.03 12.40
C ARG A 191 4.95 6.42 12.40
N VAL A 192 4.68 5.65 11.35
CA VAL A 192 3.43 4.92 11.18
C VAL A 192 3.67 3.47 10.77
N ARG A 193 2.66 2.64 11.01
CA ARG A 193 2.49 1.30 10.45
C ARG A 193 1.19 1.29 9.66
N LEU A 194 1.23 0.73 8.43
CA LEU A 194 0.08 0.74 7.55
C LEU A 194 -0.20 -0.67 7.02
N ILE A 195 -1.47 -1.02 6.85
CA ILE A 195 -1.92 -2.09 5.98
C ILE A 195 -2.61 -1.41 4.81
N VAL A 196 -2.06 -1.58 3.62
CA VAL A 196 -2.44 -0.83 2.43
C VAL A 196 -2.98 -1.81 1.40
N PRO A 197 -4.26 -1.72 1.00
CA PRO A 197 -4.81 -2.52 -0.10
C PRO A 197 -4.19 -2.12 -1.43
N HIS A 198 -4.30 -2.98 -2.43
CA HIS A 198 -3.71 -2.75 -3.75
C HIS A 198 -4.06 -1.39 -4.36
N SER A 199 -5.32 -0.94 -4.20
CA SER A 199 -5.82 0.33 -4.76
C SER A 199 -5.06 1.56 -4.28
N GLU A 200 -4.47 1.48 -3.08
CA GLU A 200 -3.73 2.56 -2.44
C GLU A 200 -2.20 2.28 -2.41
N GLY A 201 -1.78 1.18 -3.04
CA GLY A 201 -0.42 0.67 -3.06
C GLY A 201 0.45 1.19 -4.20
N SER A 202 1.58 0.50 -4.42
CA SER A 202 2.48 0.75 -5.56
C SER A 202 1.83 0.38 -6.89
N SER A 203 2.39 0.86 -8.01
CA SER A 203 1.91 0.52 -9.36
C SER A 203 1.82 -0.99 -9.59
N LEU A 204 2.77 -1.75 -9.06
CA LEU A 204 2.78 -3.20 -9.17
C LEU A 204 1.69 -3.84 -8.29
N ALA A 205 1.46 -3.30 -7.09
CA ALA A 205 0.37 -3.74 -6.22
C ALA A 205 -0.99 -3.54 -6.89
N MET A 206 -1.21 -2.38 -7.52
CA MET A 206 -2.43 -2.10 -8.29
C MET A 206 -2.60 -3.06 -9.48
N GLN A 207 -1.51 -3.37 -10.18
CA GLN A 207 -1.56 -4.25 -11.36
C GLN A 207 -1.87 -5.70 -11.00
N TYR A 208 -1.31 -6.20 -9.89
CA TYR A 208 -1.39 -7.62 -9.50
C TYR A 208 -2.28 -7.87 -8.29
N VAL A 209 -2.98 -6.86 -7.80
CA VAL A 209 -3.99 -6.93 -6.74
C VAL A 209 -3.47 -7.61 -5.47
N TYR A 210 -2.46 -7.03 -4.83
CA TYR A 210 -1.94 -7.53 -3.56
C TYR A 210 -1.77 -6.42 -2.52
N PRO A 211 -2.08 -6.71 -1.25
CA PRO A 211 -1.91 -5.75 -0.17
C PRO A 211 -0.50 -5.81 0.40
N CYS A 212 -0.05 -4.67 0.95
CA CYS A 212 1.24 -4.57 1.62
C CYS A 212 1.11 -4.02 3.04
N TYR A 213 1.99 -4.48 3.91
CA TYR A 213 2.25 -3.84 5.20
C TYR A 213 3.46 -2.94 5.09
N TYR A 214 3.35 -1.74 5.65
CA TYR A 214 4.44 -0.77 5.68
C TYR A 214 4.77 -0.34 7.10
N GLU A 215 6.07 -0.17 7.37
CA GLU A 215 6.58 0.69 8.43
C GLU A 215 7.24 1.89 7.76
N ILE A 216 6.80 3.10 8.10
CA ILE A 216 7.26 4.33 7.43
C ILE A 216 7.58 5.41 8.47
N THR A 217 8.68 6.13 8.23
CA THR A 217 9.01 7.36 8.98
C THR A 217 8.92 8.57 8.06
N TYR A 218 8.55 9.73 8.59
CA TYR A 218 8.43 10.97 7.83
C TYR A 218 9.16 12.12 8.52
N SER A 219 9.98 12.83 7.76
CA SER A 219 10.57 14.11 8.14
C SER A 219 10.62 15.06 6.95
N LEU A 220 10.72 16.36 7.19
CA LEU A 220 10.92 17.34 6.13
C LEU A 220 12.41 17.40 5.74
N ALA A 221 12.69 17.53 4.45
CA ALA A 221 14.01 17.90 3.96
C ALA A 221 14.40 19.32 4.42
N LYS A 222 15.69 19.62 4.36
CA LYS A 222 16.20 20.95 4.72
C LYS A 222 15.82 22.00 3.69
#